data_70c2ed2692647942965c6e6a4f2fe34c
#
_entry.id   70c2ed2692647942965c6e6a4f2fe34c
#
_cell.length_a   1.000
_cell.length_b   1.000
_cell.length_c   1.000
_cell.angle_alpha   90.00
_cell.angle_beta   90.00
_cell.angle_gamma   90.00
#
_symmetry.space_group_name_H-M   'P 1'
#
loop_
_entity.id
_entity.type
_entity.pdbx_description
1 polymer ?
#
loop_
_entity_poly.entity_id
_entity_poly.type
_entity_poly.pdbx_seq_one_letter_code
_entity_poly.pdbx_strand_id
1 'polypeptide(L)'
;MKVLITGGAGYIGSTVATACIEAGIQVVVLDDLSTGLAAFGEGRNLYVGDIADAAVLDRLLTDHPDIDAVVHCAARIVVPESVADPLGYYDSNVGKTITLLRRLRDAGIGRIVFSSSASIYAGETGDGVDESGRLAPSSPYATTKAMVEQILADAAAAGDFRAIALRYFNPIGADPQLRTGLQNPTPSHALGKIMQARAAGEPFTITGTDWATRDGSGLRDYIHVWDLALAHVAAVTRFDDVATPEQPYQVINLGTGDGVTVRELVRAFERVTGDPLPVVETDRRPGDQAGAFAIVERAREVLGWRAERSVEDGVRDALAWAQKLPTVR
;
A
#
# COMPACT_ATOMS: atom_id res chain seq x y z
N MET A 1 -3.51 19.52 12.80
CA MET A 1 -4.15 18.63 11.81
C MET A 1 -4.44 17.30 12.47
N LYS A 2 -5.62 16.75 12.23
CA LYS A 2 -6.05 15.43 12.71
C LYS A 2 -6.48 14.58 11.51
N VAL A 3 -6.00 13.34 11.43
CA VAL A 3 -6.24 12.45 10.28
C VAL A 3 -6.88 11.14 10.75
N LEU A 4 -7.95 10.74 10.10
CA LEU A 4 -8.51 9.39 10.22
C LEU A 4 -7.75 8.45 9.26
N ILE A 5 -7.23 7.34 9.78
CA ILE A 5 -6.60 6.29 8.99
C ILE A 5 -7.45 5.03 9.08
N THR A 6 -8.14 4.67 8.00
CA THR A 6 -8.85 3.41 7.92
C THR A 6 -7.89 2.29 7.51
N GLY A 7 -8.03 1.11 8.09
CA GLY A 7 -7.04 0.05 7.96
C GLY A 7 -5.72 0.37 8.69
N GLY A 8 -5.80 1.24 9.73
CA GLY A 8 -4.63 1.78 10.41
C GLY A 8 -3.94 0.82 11.40
N ALA A 9 -4.48 -0.38 11.59
CA ALA A 9 -3.82 -1.49 12.31
C ALA A 9 -3.20 -2.53 11.36
N GLY A 10 -3.30 -2.33 10.03
CA GLY A 10 -2.63 -3.14 9.01
C GLY A 10 -1.18 -2.68 8.76
N TYR A 11 -0.46 -3.38 7.88
CA TYR A 11 0.95 -3.14 7.57
C TYR A 11 1.23 -1.69 7.14
N ILE A 12 0.58 -1.24 6.07
CA ILE A 12 0.79 0.10 5.52
C ILE A 12 0.17 1.16 6.44
N GLY A 13 -1.11 0.98 6.82
CA GLY A 13 -1.83 1.98 7.61
C GLY A 13 -1.20 2.27 8.96
N SER A 14 -0.68 1.25 9.65
CA SER A 14 0.00 1.45 10.94
C SER A 14 1.34 2.17 10.78
N THR A 15 2.07 1.92 9.69
CA THR A 15 3.32 2.62 9.40
C THR A 15 3.04 4.08 9.01
N VAL A 16 1.97 4.34 8.23
CA VAL A 16 1.48 5.70 7.95
C VAL A 16 1.08 6.43 9.23
N ALA A 17 0.34 5.75 10.13
CA ALA A 17 -0.04 6.31 11.42
C ALA A 17 1.19 6.72 12.26
N THR A 18 2.21 5.85 12.27
CA THR A 18 3.49 6.12 12.95
C THR A 18 4.20 7.35 12.36
N ALA A 19 4.31 7.43 11.04
CA ALA A 19 4.94 8.55 10.35
C ALA A 19 4.16 9.87 10.56
N CYS A 20 2.82 9.82 10.55
CA CYS A 20 1.97 10.98 10.86
C CYS A 20 2.23 11.49 12.28
N ILE A 21 2.29 10.60 13.28
CA ILE A 21 2.57 10.97 14.67
C ILE A 21 3.95 11.62 14.80
N GLU A 22 5.00 11.08 14.15
CA GLU A 22 6.33 11.69 14.12
C GLU A 22 6.35 13.08 13.47
N ALA A 23 5.46 13.30 12.49
CA ALA A 23 5.27 14.61 11.85
C ALA A 23 4.39 15.56 12.68
N GLY A 24 3.97 15.21 13.90
CA GLY A 24 3.12 16.03 14.77
C GLY A 24 1.64 16.06 14.35
N ILE A 25 1.20 15.11 13.52
CA ILE A 25 -0.19 14.97 13.07
C ILE A 25 -0.92 14.05 14.05
N GLN A 26 -2.08 14.49 14.55
CA GLN A 26 -2.94 13.65 15.38
C GLN A 26 -3.60 12.58 14.54
N VAL A 27 -3.67 11.36 15.06
CA VAL A 27 -4.19 10.20 14.35
C VAL A 27 -5.37 9.58 15.09
N VAL A 28 -6.41 9.23 14.32
CA VAL A 28 -7.51 8.35 14.73
C VAL A 28 -7.44 7.13 13.81
N VAL A 29 -7.55 5.94 14.37
CA VAL A 29 -7.47 4.68 13.60
C VAL A 29 -8.83 4.00 13.61
N LEU A 30 -9.31 3.57 12.44
CA LEU A 30 -10.44 2.66 12.27
C LEU A 30 -9.97 1.38 11.60
N ASP A 31 -10.16 0.24 12.25
CA ASP A 31 -9.74 -1.07 11.73
C ASP A 31 -10.66 -2.17 12.28
N ASP A 32 -11.05 -3.14 11.47
CA ASP A 32 -11.87 -4.28 11.92
C ASP A 32 -11.04 -5.40 12.54
N LEU A 33 -9.72 -5.27 12.50
CA LEU A 33 -8.74 -6.24 12.99
C LEU A 33 -8.81 -7.61 12.28
N SER A 34 -9.46 -7.71 11.13
CA SER A 34 -9.52 -8.95 10.34
C SER A 34 -8.13 -9.43 9.92
N THR A 35 -7.22 -8.51 9.67
CA THR A 35 -5.81 -8.77 9.37
C THR A 35 -4.86 -7.85 10.14
N GLY A 36 -5.37 -6.78 10.72
CA GLY A 36 -4.64 -5.83 11.55
C GLY A 36 -4.26 -6.39 12.92
N LEU A 37 -3.25 -5.81 13.56
CA LEU A 37 -2.91 -6.11 14.95
C LEU A 37 -3.40 -5.00 15.87
N ALA A 38 -4.13 -5.34 16.93
CA ALA A 38 -4.61 -4.39 17.93
C ALA A 38 -3.46 -3.57 18.55
N ALA A 39 -2.30 -4.21 18.77
CA ALA A 39 -1.09 -3.55 19.27
C ALA A 39 -0.63 -2.37 18.39
N PHE A 40 -0.88 -2.39 17.08
CA PHE A 40 -0.58 -1.25 16.20
C PHE A 40 -1.52 -0.06 16.41
N GLY A 41 -2.66 -0.27 17.05
CA GLY A 41 -3.60 0.79 17.39
C GLY A 41 -3.41 1.39 18.79
N GLU A 42 -2.55 0.81 19.63
CA GLU A 42 -2.32 1.30 20.99
C GLU A 42 -1.80 2.74 20.99
N GLY A 43 -2.43 3.59 21.82
CA GLY A 43 -2.10 5.02 21.91
C GLY A 43 -2.51 5.87 20.71
N ARG A 44 -3.31 5.34 19.77
CA ARG A 44 -3.68 6.01 18.50
C ARG A 44 -5.18 6.27 18.33
N ASN A 45 -5.97 6.32 19.39
CA ASN A 45 -7.43 6.42 19.31
C ASN A 45 -8.03 5.36 18.38
N LEU A 46 -7.80 4.06 18.70
CA LEU A 46 -8.27 2.94 17.90
C LEU A 46 -9.78 2.73 18.09
N TYR A 47 -10.52 2.77 16.99
CA TYR A 47 -11.90 2.31 16.86
C TYR A 47 -11.90 0.96 16.17
N VAL A 48 -12.34 -0.06 16.87
CA VAL A 48 -12.46 -1.42 16.30
C VAL A 48 -13.83 -1.55 15.65
N GLY A 49 -13.84 -1.80 14.35
CA GLY A 49 -15.05 -2.01 13.57
C GLY A 49 -14.86 -1.86 12.07
N ASP A 50 -15.91 -2.24 11.34
CA ASP A 50 -15.95 -2.16 9.89
C ASP A 50 -16.13 -0.70 9.42
N ILE A 51 -15.50 -0.35 8.30
CA ILE A 51 -15.62 0.99 7.69
C ILE A 51 -17.05 1.32 7.19
N ALA A 52 -17.94 0.35 7.13
CA ALA A 52 -19.35 0.52 6.80
C ALA A 52 -20.28 0.42 8.02
N ASP A 53 -19.75 0.16 9.23
CA ASP A 53 -20.56 0.09 10.45
C ASP A 53 -20.99 1.51 10.87
N ALA A 54 -22.28 1.79 10.72
CA ALA A 54 -22.85 3.09 11.03
C ALA A 54 -22.63 3.50 12.50
N ALA A 55 -22.76 2.57 13.46
CA ALA A 55 -22.65 2.88 14.87
C ALA A 55 -21.19 3.24 15.25
N VAL A 56 -20.23 2.53 14.67
CA VAL A 56 -18.80 2.81 14.87
C VAL A 56 -18.43 4.16 14.24
N LEU A 57 -18.87 4.42 13.01
CA LEU A 57 -18.60 5.68 12.32
C LEU A 57 -19.25 6.86 13.03
N ASP A 58 -20.52 6.76 13.44
CA ASP A 58 -21.23 7.84 14.14
C ASP A 58 -20.55 8.17 15.46
N ARG A 59 -20.10 7.18 16.23
CA ARG A 59 -19.32 7.39 17.45
C ARG A 59 -17.99 8.05 17.16
N LEU A 60 -17.21 7.53 16.20
CA LEU A 60 -15.91 8.06 15.81
C LEU A 60 -16.01 9.53 15.38
N LEU A 61 -16.97 9.86 14.51
CA LEU A 61 -17.17 11.22 14.01
C LEU A 61 -17.71 12.18 15.08
N THR A 62 -18.47 11.65 16.06
CA THR A 62 -18.92 12.43 17.22
C THR A 62 -17.76 12.74 18.19
N ASP A 63 -16.91 11.75 18.45
CA ASP A 63 -15.76 11.90 19.35
C ASP A 63 -14.66 12.77 18.73
N HIS A 64 -14.59 12.81 17.38
CA HIS A 64 -13.56 13.52 16.61
C HIS A 64 -14.17 14.40 15.50
N PRO A 65 -14.94 15.46 15.84
CA PRO A 65 -15.54 16.35 14.85
C PRO A 65 -14.52 17.24 14.11
N ASP A 66 -13.26 17.20 14.55
CA ASP A 66 -12.14 18.00 14.04
C ASP A 66 -11.19 17.18 13.13
N ILE A 67 -11.67 16.08 12.54
CA ILE A 67 -10.91 15.35 11.51
C ILE A 67 -10.79 16.21 10.25
N ASP A 68 -9.55 16.52 9.87
CA ASP A 68 -9.24 17.34 8.69
C ASP A 68 -9.20 16.56 7.38
N ALA A 69 -8.75 15.30 7.44
CA ALA A 69 -8.55 14.44 6.25
C ALA A 69 -8.65 12.95 6.59
N VAL A 70 -8.85 12.14 5.58
CA VAL A 70 -8.85 10.67 5.70
C VAL A 70 -7.77 10.07 4.83
N VAL A 71 -6.97 9.16 5.41
CA VAL A 71 -6.11 8.24 4.66
C VAL A 71 -6.81 6.89 4.61
N HIS A 72 -7.29 6.51 3.43
CA HIS A 72 -8.07 5.29 3.23
C HIS A 72 -7.18 4.13 2.78
N CYS A 73 -6.73 3.31 3.75
CA CYS A 73 -5.93 2.10 3.51
C CYS A 73 -6.73 0.80 3.64
N ALA A 74 -7.92 0.83 4.26
CA ALA A 74 -8.73 -0.37 4.49
C ALA A 74 -9.13 -1.04 3.18
N ALA A 75 -8.68 -2.26 2.96
CA ALA A 75 -9.03 -3.09 1.81
C ALA A 75 -8.60 -4.55 2.01
N ARG A 76 -9.29 -5.48 1.38
CA ARG A 76 -8.76 -6.83 1.11
C ARG A 76 -7.77 -6.73 -0.06
N ILE A 77 -6.57 -7.33 0.07
CA ILE A 77 -5.44 -7.06 -0.84
C ILE A 77 -4.83 -8.31 -1.49
N VAL A 78 -5.29 -9.51 -1.16
CA VAL A 78 -4.68 -10.75 -1.61
C VAL A 78 -5.24 -11.15 -2.99
N VAL A 79 -4.42 -10.99 -4.04
CA VAL A 79 -4.84 -11.20 -5.43
C VAL A 79 -5.44 -12.59 -5.67
N PRO A 80 -4.81 -13.73 -5.27
CA PRO A 80 -5.42 -15.05 -5.43
C PRO A 80 -6.79 -15.19 -4.74
N GLU A 81 -6.96 -14.61 -3.55
CA GLU A 81 -8.26 -14.62 -2.86
C GLU A 81 -9.31 -13.82 -3.63
N SER A 82 -8.92 -12.71 -4.27
CA SER A 82 -9.85 -11.91 -5.08
C SER A 82 -10.39 -12.68 -6.28
N VAL A 83 -9.60 -13.58 -6.83
CA VAL A 83 -10.03 -14.47 -7.93
C VAL A 83 -10.97 -15.56 -7.42
N ALA A 84 -10.74 -16.08 -6.21
CA ALA A 84 -11.57 -17.09 -5.60
C ALA A 84 -12.91 -16.54 -5.07
N ASP A 85 -12.92 -15.30 -4.55
CA ASP A 85 -14.09 -14.62 -3.98
C ASP A 85 -14.23 -13.18 -4.54
N PRO A 86 -14.55 -13.00 -5.83
CA PRO A 86 -14.62 -11.67 -6.43
C PRO A 86 -15.75 -10.81 -5.83
N LEU A 87 -16.90 -11.39 -5.52
CA LEU A 87 -18.03 -10.64 -4.97
C LEU A 87 -17.73 -10.10 -3.57
N GLY A 88 -17.06 -10.88 -2.71
CA GLY A 88 -16.59 -10.43 -1.40
C GLY A 88 -15.56 -9.31 -1.51
N TYR A 89 -14.72 -9.30 -2.55
CA TYR A 89 -13.79 -8.19 -2.82
C TYR A 89 -14.50 -6.93 -3.30
N TYR A 90 -15.49 -7.03 -4.20
CA TYR A 90 -16.27 -5.88 -4.63
C TYR A 90 -17.10 -5.29 -3.48
N ASP A 91 -17.73 -6.13 -2.67
CA ASP A 91 -18.47 -5.67 -1.49
C ASP A 91 -17.53 -4.94 -0.51
N SER A 92 -16.44 -5.60 -0.12
CA SER A 92 -15.50 -5.07 0.86
C SER A 92 -14.78 -3.79 0.38
N ASN A 93 -14.21 -3.81 -0.82
CA ASN A 93 -13.34 -2.71 -1.26
C ASN A 93 -14.11 -1.58 -1.95
N VAL A 94 -15.26 -1.86 -2.55
CA VAL A 94 -16.05 -0.84 -3.26
C VAL A 94 -17.33 -0.48 -2.50
N GLY A 95 -18.16 -1.48 -2.16
CA GLY A 95 -19.43 -1.24 -1.48
C GLY A 95 -19.27 -0.55 -0.13
N LYS A 96 -18.38 -1.06 0.70
CA LYS A 96 -18.11 -0.46 2.02
C LYS A 96 -17.41 0.90 1.90
N THR A 97 -16.53 1.10 0.91
CA THR A 97 -15.91 2.40 0.64
C THR A 97 -16.97 3.45 0.27
N ILE A 98 -17.97 3.11 -0.55
CA ILE A 98 -19.08 4.03 -0.86
C ILE A 98 -19.84 4.40 0.41
N THR A 99 -20.08 3.44 1.31
CA THR A 99 -20.75 3.71 2.58
C THR A 99 -19.93 4.66 3.46
N LEU A 100 -18.63 4.42 3.57
CA LEU A 100 -17.69 5.32 4.27
C LEU A 100 -17.74 6.74 3.69
N LEU A 101 -17.59 6.88 2.37
CA LEU A 101 -17.58 8.18 1.68
C LEU A 101 -18.87 8.96 1.94
N ARG A 102 -20.05 8.32 1.92
CA ARG A 102 -21.32 8.98 2.27
C ARG A 102 -21.29 9.56 3.68
N ARG A 103 -20.81 8.80 4.66
CA ARG A 103 -20.70 9.27 6.06
C ARG A 103 -19.72 10.42 6.22
N LEU A 104 -18.57 10.35 5.54
CA LEU A 104 -17.57 11.42 5.55
C LEU A 104 -18.12 12.71 4.94
N ARG A 105 -18.82 12.62 3.81
CA ARG A 105 -19.49 13.75 3.18
C ARG A 105 -20.53 14.40 4.12
N ASP A 106 -21.38 13.58 4.72
CA ASP A 106 -22.43 14.04 5.64
C ASP A 106 -21.84 14.69 6.90
N ALA A 107 -20.62 14.31 7.28
CA ALA A 107 -19.84 14.94 8.36
C ALA A 107 -18.99 16.16 7.91
N GLY A 108 -19.01 16.52 6.63
CA GLY A 108 -18.24 17.63 6.09
C GLY A 108 -16.74 17.36 5.91
N ILE A 109 -16.31 16.11 5.94
CA ILE A 109 -14.91 15.72 5.75
C ILE A 109 -14.66 15.48 4.26
N GLY A 110 -14.06 16.47 3.59
CA GLY A 110 -13.91 16.49 2.14
C GLY A 110 -12.51 16.18 1.60
N ARG A 111 -11.51 15.83 2.43
CA ARG A 111 -10.14 15.55 1.98
C ARG A 111 -9.80 14.06 2.11
N ILE A 112 -9.57 13.40 0.97
CA ILE A 112 -9.31 11.95 0.90
C ILE A 112 -7.94 11.68 0.28
N VAL A 113 -7.06 10.98 0.99
CA VAL A 113 -5.86 10.35 0.44
C VAL A 113 -6.15 8.85 0.33
N PHE A 114 -6.22 8.34 -0.89
CA PHE A 114 -6.56 6.95 -1.15
C PHE A 114 -5.32 6.11 -1.44
N SER A 115 -5.12 5.06 -0.68
CA SER A 115 -4.11 4.03 -0.92
C SER A 115 -4.54 3.16 -2.10
N SER A 116 -4.19 3.58 -3.32
CA SER A 116 -4.46 2.85 -4.56
C SER A 116 -3.36 1.81 -4.83
N SER A 117 -3.19 1.36 -6.06
CA SER A 117 -2.23 0.31 -6.41
C SER A 117 -1.77 0.43 -7.85
N ALA A 118 -0.49 0.17 -8.10
CA ALA A 118 0.04 0.01 -9.45
C ALA A 118 -0.51 -1.22 -10.20
N SER A 119 -1.16 -2.16 -9.50
CA SER A 119 -1.79 -3.32 -10.14
C SER A 119 -2.93 -2.98 -11.11
N ILE A 120 -3.39 -1.73 -11.13
CA ILE A 120 -4.41 -1.25 -12.09
C ILE A 120 -3.84 -0.98 -13.48
N TYR A 121 -2.52 -0.82 -13.61
CA TYR A 121 -1.87 -0.62 -14.90
C TYR A 121 -1.80 -1.91 -15.74
N ALA A 122 -1.72 -1.74 -17.05
CA ALA A 122 -1.34 -2.82 -17.93
C ALA A 122 0.11 -3.25 -17.64
N GLY A 123 0.31 -4.50 -17.24
CA GLY A 123 1.63 -5.01 -16.82
C GLY A 123 2.48 -5.53 -17.98
N GLU A 124 2.74 -4.77 -19.02
CA GLU A 124 3.12 -5.35 -20.30
C GLU A 124 4.62 -5.44 -20.59
N THR A 125 5.52 -4.59 -20.08
CA THR A 125 6.79 -4.44 -20.81
C THR A 125 8.06 -4.49 -19.98
N GLY A 126 8.01 -4.51 -18.66
CA GLY A 126 9.23 -4.34 -17.85
C GLY A 126 9.77 -2.90 -17.87
N ASP A 127 8.97 -1.94 -18.37
CA ASP A 127 9.31 -0.52 -18.48
C ASP A 127 8.72 0.30 -17.34
N GLY A 128 9.16 1.56 -17.23
CA GLY A 128 8.56 2.54 -16.34
C GLY A 128 7.16 2.96 -16.81
N VAL A 129 6.25 3.18 -15.86
CA VAL A 129 4.90 3.66 -16.12
C VAL A 129 4.63 4.93 -15.34
N ASP A 130 4.14 5.97 -16.01
CA ASP A 130 3.65 7.20 -15.41
C ASP A 130 2.13 7.13 -15.12
N GLU A 131 1.58 8.21 -14.58
CA GLU A 131 0.17 8.28 -14.20
C GLU A 131 -0.80 8.27 -15.41
N SER A 132 -0.30 8.57 -16.63
CA SER A 132 -1.06 8.48 -17.87
C SER A 132 -1.08 7.08 -18.46
N GLY A 133 -0.33 6.15 -17.88
CA GLY A 133 -0.24 4.76 -18.31
C GLY A 133 -1.61 4.09 -18.44
N ARG A 134 -1.75 3.23 -19.46
CA ARG A 134 -3.00 2.52 -19.74
C ARG A 134 -3.45 1.69 -18.55
N LEU A 135 -4.69 1.88 -18.11
CA LEU A 135 -5.30 1.07 -17.08
C LEU A 135 -5.88 -0.23 -17.68
N ALA A 136 -5.47 -1.37 -17.18
CA ALA A 136 -5.99 -2.68 -17.57
C ALA A 136 -5.88 -3.65 -16.37
N PRO A 137 -6.72 -3.46 -15.34
CA PRO A 137 -6.68 -4.29 -14.15
C PRO A 137 -6.92 -5.76 -14.50
N SER A 138 -6.00 -6.64 -14.11
CA SER A 138 -6.00 -8.06 -14.48
C SER A 138 -6.56 -8.98 -13.39
N SER A 139 -7.04 -8.43 -12.29
CA SER A 139 -7.64 -9.19 -11.18
C SER A 139 -8.81 -8.43 -10.56
N PRO A 140 -9.73 -9.11 -9.86
CA PRO A 140 -10.80 -8.44 -9.13
C PRO A 140 -10.27 -7.43 -8.12
N TYR A 141 -9.18 -7.72 -7.39
CA TYR A 141 -8.52 -6.75 -6.52
C TYR A 141 -8.11 -5.47 -7.28
N ALA A 142 -7.38 -5.62 -8.39
CA ALA A 142 -6.97 -4.47 -9.18
C ALA A 142 -8.16 -3.68 -9.72
N THR A 143 -9.22 -4.39 -10.16
CA THR A 143 -10.47 -3.77 -10.61
C THR A 143 -11.13 -2.98 -9.48
N THR A 144 -11.16 -3.49 -8.23
CA THR A 144 -11.74 -2.72 -7.11
C THR A 144 -10.97 -1.42 -6.84
N LYS A 145 -9.64 -1.42 -6.97
CA LYS A 145 -8.82 -0.20 -6.83
C LYS A 145 -9.14 0.82 -7.93
N ALA A 146 -9.20 0.38 -9.19
CA ALA A 146 -9.58 1.24 -10.30
C ALA A 146 -11.01 1.80 -10.16
N MET A 147 -11.97 0.99 -9.68
CA MET A 147 -13.35 1.44 -9.43
C MET A 147 -13.41 2.51 -8.34
N VAL A 148 -12.66 2.36 -7.23
CA VAL A 148 -12.63 3.38 -6.16
C VAL A 148 -11.97 4.66 -6.66
N GLU A 149 -10.93 4.60 -7.49
CA GLU A 149 -10.36 5.79 -8.13
C GLU A 149 -11.40 6.52 -8.99
N GLN A 150 -12.18 5.79 -9.80
CA GLN A 150 -13.23 6.38 -10.60
C GLN A 150 -14.33 7.02 -9.74
N ILE A 151 -14.77 6.34 -8.66
CA ILE A 151 -15.76 6.87 -7.72
C ILE A 151 -15.26 8.17 -7.08
N LEU A 152 -14.00 8.22 -6.68
CA LEU A 152 -13.40 9.44 -6.09
C LEU A 152 -13.30 10.57 -7.13
N ALA A 153 -12.95 10.26 -8.37
CA ALA A 153 -12.90 11.25 -9.45
C ALA A 153 -14.29 11.84 -9.74
N ASP A 154 -15.33 10.99 -9.82
CA ASP A 154 -16.71 11.42 -10.06
C ASP A 154 -17.25 12.25 -8.88
N ALA A 155 -16.99 11.81 -7.65
CA ALA A 155 -17.41 12.54 -6.43
C ALA A 155 -16.65 13.88 -6.30
N ALA A 156 -15.38 13.94 -6.70
CA ALA A 156 -14.63 15.17 -6.76
C ALA A 156 -15.16 16.16 -7.82
N ALA A 157 -15.52 15.65 -8.99
CA ALA A 157 -16.16 16.46 -10.04
C ALA A 157 -17.54 16.99 -9.62
N ALA A 158 -18.27 16.25 -8.78
CA ALA A 158 -19.53 16.69 -8.19
C ALA A 158 -19.37 17.71 -7.06
N GLY A 159 -18.14 17.96 -6.57
CA GLY A 159 -17.84 18.88 -5.47
C GLY A 159 -18.00 18.27 -4.07
N ASP A 160 -18.23 16.95 -3.96
CA ASP A 160 -18.37 16.27 -2.67
C ASP A 160 -17.01 16.17 -1.93
N PHE A 161 -15.93 15.94 -2.70
CA PHE A 161 -14.58 15.69 -2.15
C PHE A 161 -13.49 16.37 -2.97
N ARG A 162 -12.30 16.45 -2.39
CA ARG A 162 -11.03 16.50 -3.10
C ARG A 162 -10.25 15.26 -2.75
N ALA A 163 -9.57 14.64 -3.72
CA ALA A 163 -8.90 13.37 -3.47
C ALA A 163 -7.54 13.25 -4.15
N ILE A 164 -6.61 12.57 -3.49
CA ILE A 164 -5.31 12.18 -4.00
C ILE A 164 -5.24 10.65 -3.98
N ALA A 165 -5.16 10.01 -5.13
CA ALA A 165 -4.93 8.57 -5.24
C ALA A 165 -3.43 8.29 -5.37
N LEU A 166 -2.87 7.54 -4.43
CA LEU A 166 -1.48 7.14 -4.40
C LEU A 166 -1.35 5.72 -4.97
N ARG A 167 -0.83 5.60 -6.20
CA ARG A 167 -0.59 4.31 -6.86
C ARG A 167 0.81 3.82 -6.53
N TYR A 168 0.92 2.96 -5.54
CA TYR A 168 2.21 2.42 -5.14
C TYR A 168 2.42 0.99 -5.62
N PHE A 169 3.69 0.63 -5.74
CA PHE A 169 4.13 -0.67 -6.21
C PHE A 169 4.27 -1.67 -5.04
N ASN A 170 5.41 -2.30 -4.86
CA ASN A 170 5.58 -3.42 -3.92
C ASN A 170 6.23 -2.96 -2.62
N PRO A 171 5.47 -2.63 -1.55
CA PRO A 171 6.07 -2.24 -0.28
C PRO A 171 6.81 -3.41 0.38
N ILE A 172 8.02 -3.14 0.88
CA ILE A 172 8.86 -4.06 1.64
C ILE A 172 9.39 -3.38 2.90
N GLY A 173 9.96 -4.14 3.81
CA GLY A 173 10.58 -3.63 5.03
C GLY A 173 9.61 -3.47 6.20
N ALA A 174 10.00 -2.65 7.13
CA ALA A 174 9.26 -2.28 8.34
C ALA A 174 9.60 -0.84 8.74
N ASP A 175 8.92 -0.30 9.75
CA ASP A 175 9.36 0.92 10.41
C ASP A 175 10.82 0.75 10.90
N PRO A 176 11.75 1.66 10.57
CA PRO A 176 13.16 1.54 10.98
C PRO A 176 13.37 1.42 12.48
N GLN A 177 12.43 1.88 13.31
CA GLN A 177 12.43 1.70 14.76
C GLN A 177 11.70 0.42 15.19
N LEU A 178 11.23 -0.37 14.23
CA LEU A 178 10.52 -1.64 14.45
C LEU A 178 9.28 -1.52 15.36
N ARG A 179 8.51 -0.43 15.23
CA ARG A 179 7.20 -0.25 15.92
C ARG A 179 6.07 -0.91 15.14
N THR A 180 6.19 -0.93 13.81
CA THR A 180 5.22 -1.52 12.89
C THR A 180 5.94 -2.23 11.74
N GLY A 181 5.26 -3.20 11.14
CA GLY A 181 5.78 -3.96 10.01
C GLY A 181 4.77 -5.00 9.54
N LEU A 182 5.17 -5.86 8.64
CA LEU A 182 4.28 -6.88 8.09
C LEU A 182 3.85 -7.89 9.15
N GLN A 183 2.55 -7.91 9.45
CA GLN A 183 1.98 -8.80 10.46
C GLN A 183 1.53 -10.17 9.91
N ASN A 184 1.43 -10.32 8.57
CA ASN A 184 1.02 -11.58 7.97
C ASN A 184 2.14 -12.63 8.08
N PRO A 185 1.90 -13.78 8.74
CA PRO A 185 2.91 -14.84 8.91
C PRO A 185 3.18 -15.61 7.60
N THR A 186 2.25 -15.53 6.64
CA THR A 186 2.33 -16.23 5.34
C THR A 186 2.25 -15.24 4.17
N PRO A 187 3.24 -14.34 4.03
CA PRO A 187 3.22 -13.31 2.99
C PRO A 187 3.28 -13.94 1.60
N SER A 188 2.52 -13.37 0.66
CA SER A 188 2.46 -13.83 -0.73
C SER A 188 3.46 -13.11 -1.65
N HIS A 189 4.04 -11.98 -1.21
CA HIS A 189 4.99 -11.21 -2.01
C HIS A 189 6.41 -11.84 -2.03
N ALA A 190 7.21 -11.49 -3.03
CA ALA A 190 8.50 -12.13 -3.29
C ALA A 190 9.45 -12.14 -2.08
N LEU A 191 9.69 -10.99 -1.40
CA LEU A 191 10.56 -10.95 -0.22
C LEU A 191 10.05 -11.86 0.90
N GLY A 192 8.74 -11.87 1.15
CA GLY A 192 8.17 -12.78 2.15
C GLY A 192 8.37 -14.25 1.82
N LYS A 193 8.27 -14.62 0.53
CA LYS A 193 8.55 -16.00 0.07
C LYS A 193 10.03 -16.35 0.18
N ILE A 194 10.94 -15.42 -0.09
CA ILE A 194 12.38 -15.57 0.13
C ILE A 194 12.67 -15.84 1.61
N MET A 195 12.09 -15.04 2.51
CA MET A 195 12.26 -15.21 3.97
C MET A 195 11.71 -16.56 4.45
N GLN A 196 10.55 -17.00 3.94
CA GLN A 196 9.96 -18.30 4.25
C GLN A 196 10.85 -19.45 3.79
N ALA A 197 11.34 -19.43 2.53
CA ALA A 197 12.24 -20.44 1.97
C ALA A 197 13.51 -20.57 2.83
N ARG A 198 14.14 -19.43 3.17
CA ARG A 198 15.31 -19.45 4.07
C ARG A 198 15.00 -20.03 5.44
N ALA A 199 13.89 -19.63 6.07
CA ALA A 199 13.53 -20.12 7.39
C ALA A 199 13.24 -21.62 7.41
N ALA A 200 12.72 -22.16 6.29
CA ALA A 200 12.47 -23.58 6.11
C ALA A 200 13.72 -24.38 5.68
N GLY A 201 14.81 -23.73 5.30
CA GLY A 201 15.98 -24.37 4.68
C GLY A 201 15.69 -24.91 3.28
N GLU A 202 14.69 -24.35 2.60
CA GLU A 202 14.24 -24.76 1.27
C GLU A 202 14.74 -23.79 0.19
N PRO A 203 14.86 -24.22 -1.07
CA PRO A 203 15.20 -23.30 -2.15
C PRO A 203 14.04 -22.34 -2.45
N PHE A 204 14.37 -21.11 -2.80
CA PHE A 204 13.40 -20.14 -3.31
C PHE A 204 13.11 -20.42 -4.79
N THR A 205 11.83 -20.41 -5.18
CA THR A 205 11.42 -20.65 -6.58
C THR A 205 11.24 -19.32 -7.32
N ILE A 206 12.03 -19.11 -8.38
CA ILE A 206 11.83 -18.06 -9.37
C ILE A 206 10.92 -18.59 -10.48
N THR A 207 9.76 -17.97 -10.67
CA THR A 207 8.80 -18.33 -11.73
C THR A 207 8.96 -17.42 -12.95
N GLY A 208 9.19 -18.03 -14.13
CA GLY A 208 9.45 -17.30 -15.37
C GLY A 208 10.84 -16.69 -15.42
N THR A 209 11.68 -17.22 -16.29
CA THR A 209 13.07 -16.77 -16.44
C THR A 209 13.39 -16.35 -17.87
N ASP A 210 12.34 -16.19 -18.68
CA ASP A 210 12.37 -15.87 -20.11
C ASP A 210 11.63 -14.55 -20.43
N TRP A 211 11.46 -13.67 -19.43
CA TRP A 211 10.87 -12.34 -19.62
C TRP A 211 11.83 -11.43 -20.38
N ALA A 212 11.29 -10.44 -21.11
CA ALA A 212 12.08 -9.39 -21.75
C ALA A 212 12.59 -8.37 -20.73
N THR A 213 13.26 -8.85 -19.69
CA THR A 213 13.93 -8.06 -18.65
C THR A 213 15.44 -8.31 -18.72
N ARG A 214 16.24 -7.51 -18.02
CA ARG A 214 17.71 -7.55 -18.12
C ARG A 214 18.36 -8.88 -17.69
N ASP A 215 17.64 -9.73 -16.93
CA ASP A 215 18.14 -11.05 -16.51
C ASP A 215 17.12 -12.19 -16.69
N GLY A 216 16.03 -11.90 -17.40
CA GLY A 216 14.98 -12.85 -17.71
C GLY A 216 13.96 -13.07 -16.62
N SER A 217 14.22 -12.67 -15.37
CA SER A 217 13.25 -12.80 -14.27
C SER A 217 12.29 -11.62 -14.20
N GLY A 218 11.14 -11.81 -13.54
CA GLY A 218 10.13 -10.76 -13.39
C GLY A 218 10.68 -9.50 -12.70
N LEU A 219 10.20 -8.34 -13.10
CA LEU A 219 10.63 -7.03 -12.62
C LEU A 219 9.55 -6.39 -11.76
N ARG A 220 9.95 -5.76 -10.66
CA ARG A 220 9.05 -5.03 -9.75
C ARG A 220 9.76 -3.79 -9.21
N ASP A 221 8.98 -2.83 -8.76
CA ASP A 221 9.49 -1.69 -7.98
C ASP A 221 9.25 -1.99 -6.49
N TYR A 222 10.33 -2.23 -5.74
CA TYR A 222 10.28 -2.53 -4.31
C TYR A 222 10.52 -1.26 -3.50
N ILE A 223 9.43 -0.62 -3.08
CA ILE A 223 9.50 0.58 -2.25
C ILE A 223 9.57 0.21 -0.75
N HIS A 224 10.42 0.91 -0.01
CA HIS A 224 10.43 0.75 1.45
C HIS A 224 9.14 1.28 2.07
N VAL A 225 8.51 0.52 2.97
CA VAL A 225 7.21 0.91 3.57
C VAL A 225 7.28 2.21 4.37
N TRP A 226 8.44 2.55 4.93
CA TRP A 226 8.62 3.83 5.62
C TRP A 226 8.65 5.01 4.63
N ASP A 227 9.32 4.87 3.49
CA ASP A 227 9.29 5.90 2.44
C ASP A 227 7.88 6.06 1.88
N LEU A 228 7.14 4.96 1.70
CA LEU A 228 5.73 4.99 1.34
C LEU A 228 4.89 5.74 2.39
N ALA A 229 5.14 5.52 3.69
CA ALA A 229 4.45 6.24 4.76
C ALA A 229 4.75 7.75 4.74
N LEU A 230 6.01 8.12 4.50
CA LEU A 230 6.39 9.53 4.33
C LEU A 230 5.73 10.19 3.12
N ALA A 231 5.50 9.44 2.03
CA ALA A 231 4.71 9.95 0.89
C ALA A 231 3.26 10.24 1.27
N HIS A 232 2.62 9.41 2.12
CA HIS A 232 1.28 9.68 2.64
C HIS A 232 1.27 10.91 3.54
N VAL A 233 2.30 11.10 4.39
CA VAL A 233 2.45 12.32 5.19
C VAL A 233 2.57 13.55 4.29
N ALA A 234 3.39 13.48 3.24
CA ALA A 234 3.53 14.56 2.26
C ALA A 234 2.20 14.86 1.54
N ALA A 235 1.45 13.83 1.14
CA ALA A 235 0.14 13.99 0.51
C ALA A 235 -0.89 14.65 1.44
N VAL A 236 -0.86 14.33 2.73
CA VAL A 236 -1.74 14.95 3.74
C VAL A 236 -1.34 16.40 4.02
N THR A 237 -0.05 16.67 4.23
CA THR A 237 0.44 18.00 4.61
C THR A 237 0.41 19.00 3.46
N ARG A 238 0.55 18.54 2.22
CA ARG A 238 0.48 19.36 1.00
C ARG A 238 -0.84 19.20 0.25
N PHE A 239 -1.86 18.70 0.92
CA PHE A 239 -3.11 18.32 0.28
C PHE A 239 -3.73 19.45 -0.55
N ASP A 240 -3.80 20.65 0.02
CA ASP A 240 -4.43 21.80 -0.63
C ASP A 240 -3.61 22.36 -1.81
N ASP A 241 -2.30 22.14 -1.81
CA ASP A 241 -1.42 22.51 -2.94
C ASP A 241 -1.56 21.51 -4.11
N VAL A 242 -1.88 20.25 -3.80
CA VAL A 242 -1.93 19.15 -4.77
C VAL A 242 -3.32 18.95 -5.35
N ALA A 243 -4.34 18.84 -4.50
CA ALA A 243 -5.74 18.69 -4.90
C ALA A 243 -6.48 20.02 -4.68
N THR A 244 -6.43 20.90 -5.69
CA THR A 244 -7.07 22.23 -5.62
C THR A 244 -8.55 22.17 -6.01
N PRO A 245 -9.35 23.21 -5.75
CA PRO A 245 -10.74 23.29 -6.22
C PRO A 245 -10.87 23.14 -7.75
N GLU A 246 -9.88 23.63 -8.51
CA GLU A 246 -9.86 23.55 -9.99
C GLU A 246 -9.42 22.17 -10.48
N GLN A 247 -8.63 21.47 -9.70
CA GLN A 247 -8.15 20.10 -9.97
C GLN A 247 -8.38 19.21 -8.74
N PRO A 248 -9.64 18.87 -8.42
CA PRO A 248 -10.00 18.27 -7.15
C PRO A 248 -9.62 16.79 -7.02
N TYR A 249 -9.25 16.14 -8.11
CA TYR A 249 -8.77 14.76 -8.12
C TYR A 249 -7.39 14.67 -8.74
N GLN A 250 -6.46 14.03 -8.02
CA GLN A 250 -5.08 13.87 -8.45
C GLN A 250 -4.64 12.42 -8.29
N VAL A 251 -3.79 11.96 -9.19
CA VAL A 251 -3.16 10.64 -9.14
C VAL A 251 -1.65 10.81 -9.06
N ILE A 252 -0.99 10.05 -8.22
CA ILE A 252 0.47 10.11 -8.02
C ILE A 252 1.02 8.70 -7.89
N ASN A 253 2.01 8.36 -8.72
CA ASN A 253 2.75 7.11 -8.59
C ASN A 253 3.79 7.20 -7.47
N LEU A 254 3.90 6.15 -6.69
CA LEU A 254 4.90 6.02 -5.64
C LEU A 254 5.72 4.74 -5.82
N GLY A 255 7.01 4.91 -6.01
CA GLY A 255 7.98 3.85 -6.18
C GLY A 255 9.40 4.38 -5.95
N THR A 256 10.38 3.59 -6.28
CA THR A 256 11.79 4.00 -6.25
C THR A 256 12.21 4.70 -7.54
N GLY A 257 11.49 4.45 -8.64
CA GLY A 257 11.87 4.86 -9.99
C GLY A 257 12.81 3.87 -10.67
N ASP A 258 13.21 2.83 -9.96
CA ASP A 258 14.11 1.80 -10.44
C ASP A 258 13.45 0.42 -10.33
N GLY A 259 13.29 -0.24 -11.47
CA GLY A 259 12.80 -1.61 -11.47
C GLY A 259 13.87 -2.59 -10.98
N VAL A 260 13.51 -3.46 -10.05
CA VAL A 260 14.38 -4.51 -9.50
C VAL A 260 13.84 -5.87 -9.92
N THR A 261 14.70 -6.70 -10.50
CA THR A 261 14.30 -8.06 -10.90
C THR A 261 14.25 -8.99 -9.69
N VAL A 262 13.54 -10.11 -9.82
CA VAL A 262 13.48 -11.11 -8.73
C VAL A 262 14.86 -11.65 -8.40
N ARG A 263 15.75 -11.84 -9.40
CA ARG A 263 17.14 -12.25 -9.16
C ARG A 263 17.96 -11.21 -8.41
N GLU A 264 17.71 -9.92 -8.70
CA GLU A 264 18.37 -8.83 -7.96
C GLU A 264 17.89 -8.73 -6.52
N LEU A 265 16.59 -8.97 -6.29
CA LEU A 265 16.05 -9.06 -4.92
C LEU A 265 16.70 -10.22 -4.14
N VAL A 266 16.89 -11.39 -4.76
CA VAL A 266 17.62 -12.52 -4.16
C VAL A 266 19.04 -12.10 -3.81
N ARG A 267 19.76 -11.46 -4.74
CA ARG A 267 21.13 -10.97 -4.47
C ARG A 267 21.19 -9.93 -3.36
N ALA A 268 20.19 -9.03 -3.28
CA ALA A 268 20.09 -8.07 -2.18
C ALA A 268 19.88 -8.79 -0.83
N PHE A 269 19.05 -9.81 -0.83
CA PHE A 269 18.83 -10.65 0.36
C PHE A 269 20.10 -11.38 0.80
N GLU A 270 20.85 -11.97 -0.14
CA GLU A 270 22.14 -12.63 0.13
C GLU A 270 23.18 -11.65 0.68
N ARG A 271 23.26 -10.44 0.10
CA ARG A 271 24.18 -9.40 0.64
C ARG A 271 23.85 -9.01 2.07
N VAL A 272 22.56 -8.91 2.40
CA VAL A 272 22.13 -8.52 3.77
C VAL A 272 22.36 -9.65 4.77
N THR A 273 22.13 -10.91 4.37
CA THR A 273 22.25 -12.06 5.28
C THR A 273 23.67 -12.63 5.35
N GLY A 274 24.50 -12.35 4.36
CA GLY A 274 25.86 -12.92 4.25
C GLY A 274 25.89 -14.38 3.78
N ASP A 275 24.73 -14.98 3.49
CA ASP A 275 24.62 -16.38 3.11
C ASP A 275 23.95 -16.53 1.74
N PRO A 276 24.37 -17.48 0.88
CA PRO A 276 23.70 -17.79 -0.37
C PRO A 276 22.32 -18.39 -0.12
N LEU A 277 21.36 -18.06 -0.98
CA LEU A 277 20.02 -18.64 -0.99
C LEU A 277 19.90 -19.63 -2.15
N PRO A 278 19.67 -20.92 -1.90
CA PRO A 278 19.40 -21.86 -2.98
C PRO A 278 18.17 -21.42 -3.80
N VAL A 279 18.28 -21.45 -5.11
CA VAL A 279 17.23 -21.05 -6.04
C VAL A 279 16.90 -22.19 -7.00
N VAL A 280 15.59 -22.39 -7.26
CA VAL A 280 15.07 -23.25 -8.30
C VAL A 280 14.27 -22.39 -9.29
N GLU A 281 14.47 -22.64 -10.58
CA GLU A 281 13.79 -21.93 -11.65
C GLU A 281 12.68 -22.81 -12.24
N THR A 282 11.52 -22.17 -12.51
CA THR A 282 10.36 -22.83 -13.11
C THR A 282 9.76 -21.98 -14.22
N ASP A 283 8.90 -22.59 -15.02
CA ASP A 283 8.13 -21.87 -16.03
C ASP A 283 7.24 -20.79 -15.44
N ARG A 284 6.78 -19.87 -16.30
CA ARG A 284 5.80 -18.83 -15.93
C ARG A 284 4.51 -19.46 -15.43
N ARG A 285 3.91 -18.85 -14.40
CA ARG A 285 2.55 -19.22 -14.00
C ARG A 285 1.53 -18.57 -14.95
N PRO A 286 0.38 -19.22 -15.20
CA PRO A 286 -0.71 -18.57 -15.94
C PRO A 286 -1.09 -17.22 -15.32
N GLY A 287 -1.14 -16.16 -16.15
CA GLY A 287 -1.46 -14.81 -15.71
C GLY A 287 -0.28 -13.99 -15.14
N ASP A 288 0.93 -14.56 -15.02
CA ASP A 288 2.11 -13.79 -14.67
C ASP A 288 2.43 -12.75 -15.77
N GLN A 289 3.04 -11.64 -15.38
CA GLN A 289 3.46 -10.53 -16.23
C GLN A 289 4.92 -10.18 -15.95
N ALA A 290 5.61 -9.63 -16.97
CA ALA A 290 7.00 -9.17 -16.84
C ALA A 290 7.16 -8.18 -15.68
N GLY A 291 6.17 -7.30 -15.52
CA GLY A 291 6.12 -6.29 -14.47
C GLY A 291 6.41 -4.87 -14.97
N ALA A 292 6.44 -3.94 -14.03
CA ALA A 292 6.70 -2.52 -14.27
C ALA A 292 7.31 -1.87 -13.03
N PHE A 293 7.83 -0.64 -13.19
CA PHE A 293 8.26 0.24 -12.10
C PHE A 293 7.65 1.65 -12.28
N ALA A 294 7.64 2.43 -11.21
CA ALA A 294 7.07 3.78 -11.23
C ALA A 294 7.98 4.75 -12.01
N ILE A 295 7.39 5.61 -12.83
CA ILE A 295 7.96 6.92 -13.15
C ILE A 295 7.49 7.85 -12.03
N VAL A 296 8.43 8.48 -11.30
CA VAL A 296 8.17 9.14 -10.00
C VAL A 296 8.33 10.67 -10.04
N GLU A 297 8.55 11.25 -11.22
CA GLU A 297 8.76 12.68 -11.41
C GLU A 297 7.63 13.50 -10.79
N ARG A 298 6.38 13.09 -10.99
CA ARG A 298 5.22 13.78 -10.43
C ARG A 298 5.23 13.79 -8.91
N ALA A 299 5.54 12.69 -8.24
CA ALA A 299 5.66 12.65 -6.77
C ALA A 299 6.71 13.63 -6.26
N ARG A 300 7.84 13.73 -6.96
CA ARG A 300 8.91 14.67 -6.65
C ARG A 300 8.45 16.13 -6.81
N GLU A 301 7.75 16.45 -7.90
CA GLU A 301 7.30 17.80 -8.20
C GLU A 301 6.20 18.29 -7.24
N VAL A 302 5.13 17.48 -7.06
CA VAL A 302 3.94 17.93 -6.33
C VAL A 302 3.98 17.64 -4.83
N LEU A 303 4.63 16.54 -4.42
CA LEU A 303 4.79 16.18 -2.99
C LEU A 303 6.14 16.62 -2.41
N GLY A 304 7.15 16.96 -3.24
CA GLY A 304 8.52 17.16 -2.79
C GLY A 304 9.13 15.89 -2.21
N TRP A 305 8.61 14.74 -2.61
CA TRP A 305 8.96 13.43 -2.03
C TRP A 305 9.70 12.55 -3.06
N ARG A 306 10.61 11.74 -2.55
CA ARG A 306 11.24 10.62 -3.25
C ARG A 306 11.51 9.49 -2.29
N ALA A 307 11.61 8.26 -2.80
CA ALA A 307 12.12 7.13 -2.03
C ALA A 307 13.62 7.33 -1.74
N GLU A 308 14.06 7.05 -0.52
CA GLU A 308 15.45 7.24 -0.10
C GLU A 308 16.11 5.94 0.35
N ARG A 309 15.32 4.94 0.76
CA ARG A 309 15.82 3.66 1.25
C ARG A 309 16.02 2.66 0.13
N SER A 310 17.14 1.94 0.23
CA SER A 310 17.49 0.87 -0.71
C SER A 310 16.65 -0.39 -0.49
N VAL A 311 16.69 -1.30 -1.46
CA VAL A 311 16.10 -2.64 -1.33
C VAL A 311 16.76 -3.42 -0.19
N GLU A 312 18.07 -3.25 0.01
CA GLU A 312 18.80 -3.86 1.12
C GLU A 312 18.32 -3.36 2.48
N ASP A 313 17.98 -2.07 2.62
CA ASP A 313 17.38 -1.55 3.85
C ASP A 313 16.01 -2.21 4.09
N GLY A 314 15.18 -2.32 3.05
CA GLY A 314 13.90 -3.01 3.13
C GLY A 314 14.04 -4.49 3.52
N VAL A 315 15.03 -5.19 3.00
CA VAL A 315 15.33 -6.58 3.39
C VAL A 315 15.77 -6.65 4.86
N ARG A 316 16.68 -5.77 5.28
CA ARG A 316 17.22 -5.73 6.66
C ARG A 316 16.09 -5.48 7.67
N ASP A 317 15.26 -4.48 7.42
CA ASP A 317 14.19 -4.10 8.31
C ASP A 317 13.07 -5.15 8.35
N ALA A 318 12.78 -5.81 7.22
CA ALA A 318 11.84 -6.94 7.19
C ALA A 318 12.33 -8.13 8.03
N LEU A 319 13.63 -8.46 7.94
CA LEU A 319 14.24 -9.54 8.73
C LEU A 319 14.24 -9.21 10.23
N ALA A 320 14.62 -7.99 10.59
CA ALA A 320 14.62 -7.53 11.98
C ALA A 320 13.19 -7.53 12.57
N TRP A 321 12.21 -7.08 11.77
CA TRP A 321 10.81 -7.11 12.15
C TRP A 321 10.28 -8.53 12.35
N ALA A 322 10.61 -9.47 11.47
CA ALA A 322 10.18 -10.86 11.61
C ALA A 322 10.65 -11.50 12.92
N GLN A 323 11.82 -11.09 13.44
CA GLN A 323 12.31 -11.52 14.77
C GLN A 323 11.53 -10.86 15.91
N LYS A 324 11.08 -9.62 15.74
CA LYS A 324 10.34 -8.86 16.76
C LYS A 324 8.84 -9.21 16.80
N LEU A 325 8.24 -9.53 15.68
CA LEU A 325 6.79 -9.75 15.55
C LEU A 325 6.18 -10.70 16.60
N PRO A 326 6.81 -11.84 17.00
CA PRO A 326 6.26 -12.70 18.04
C PRO A 326 6.07 -12.03 19.41
N THR A 327 6.79 -10.93 19.67
CA THR A 327 6.68 -10.18 20.94
C THR A 327 5.63 -9.07 20.89
N VAL A 328 5.08 -8.79 19.72
CA VAL A 328 4.09 -7.71 19.48
C VAL A 328 2.66 -8.29 19.41
N ARG A 329 2.53 -9.58 19.17
CA ARG A 329 1.24 -10.31 19.04
C ARG A 329 0.61 -10.62 20.39
#